data_0b7335fb7624efe6fafea01a369bb235
#
_entry.id   0b7335fb7624efe6fafea01a369bb235
#
_cell.length_a   1.000
_cell.length_b   1.000
_cell.length_c   1.000
_cell.angle_alpha   90.00
_cell.angle_beta   90.00
_cell.angle_gamma   90.00
#
_symmetry.space_group_name_H-M   'P 1'
#
loop_
_entity.id
_entity.type
_entity.pdbx_description
1 polymer ?
#
loop_
_entity_poly.entity_id
_entity_poly.type
_entity_poly.pdbx_seq_one_letter_code
_entity_poly.pdbx_strand_id
1 'polypeptide(L)'
;MPEILTFKIEDFEGPLDLLLYLVGKNKMNLYDINIMALIEQYTAAIREMQQDRMEVSSEFIDMAAHLVQMKSALLLPRSPEAERMKAELTGRLIEYSACKEVAAQLGSRARDLYTAARE
;
A
#
# COMPACT_ATOMS: atom_id res chain seq x y z
N MET A 1 14.51 -16.98 -11.96
CA MET A 1 14.98 -16.04 -11.24
C MET A 1 13.99 -15.35 -10.53
N PRO A 2 14.20 -15.24 -9.42
CA PRO A 2 13.21 -14.65 -8.68
C PRO A 2 13.09 -13.30 -9.09
N GLU A 3 11.96 -12.84 -9.01
CA GLU A 3 11.73 -11.61 -9.21
C GLU A 3 12.43 -10.90 -8.25
N ILE A 4 13.48 -10.27 -8.61
CA ILE A 4 14.12 -9.47 -7.76
C ILE A 4 13.30 -8.33 -7.51
N LEU A 5 13.09 -8.02 -6.28
CA LEU A 5 12.35 -6.88 -5.97
C LEU A 5 13.14 -5.75 -6.41
N THR A 6 12.72 -5.13 -7.47
CA THR A 6 13.44 -4.01 -8.01
C THR A 6 13.01 -2.71 -7.40
N PHE A 7 11.93 -2.70 -6.58
CA PHE A 7 11.51 -1.46 -5.97
C PHE A 7 12.26 -1.24 -4.67
N LYS A 8 12.47 0.00 -4.32
CA LYS A 8 13.09 0.39 -3.07
C LYS A 8 12.07 1.12 -2.24
N ILE A 9 12.32 1.19 -0.94
CA ILE A 9 11.38 1.84 -0.06
C ILE A 9 11.18 3.29 -0.45
N GLU A 10 12.20 3.94 -0.98
CA GLU A 10 12.08 5.34 -1.39
C GLU A 10 11.25 5.53 -2.64
N ASP A 11 10.92 4.46 -3.34
CA ASP A 11 10.04 4.55 -4.50
C ASP A 11 8.59 4.74 -4.07
N PHE A 12 8.30 4.58 -2.79
CA PHE A 12 6.94 4.68 -2.28
C PHE A 12 6.81 5.87 -1.35
N GLU A 13 5.69 6.56 -1.45
CA GLU A 13 5.45 7.72 -0.60
C GLU A 13 5.14 7.34 0.83
N GLY A 14 4.75 6.11 1.05
CA GLY A 14 4.44 5.64 2.39
C GLY A 14 3.92 4.22 2.32
N PRO A 15 3.56 3.64 3.47
CA PRO A 15 3.12 2.25 3.49
C PRO A 15 1.84 2.00 2.70
N LEU A 16 0.94 2.97 2.63
CA LEU A 16 -0.27 2.80 1.82
C LEU A 16 0.07 2.68 0.33
N ASP A 17 1.10 3.39 -0.10
CA ASP A 17 1.54 3.32 -1.49
C ASP A 17 2.09 1.92 -1.81
N LEU A 18 2.87 1.37 -0.90
CA LEU A 18 3.38 0.01 -1.07
C LEU A 18 2.23 -1.00 -1.08
N LEU A 19 1.24 -0.82 -0.21
CA LEU A 19 0.10 -1.72 -0.20
C LEU A 19 -0.68 -1.63 -1.51
N LEU A 20 -0.87 -0.44 -2.05
CA LEU A 20 -1.53 -0.29 -3.34
C LEU A 20 -0.74 -0.97 -4.46
N TYR A 21 0.57 -0.85 -4.41
CA TYR A 21 1.41 -1.52 -5.40
C TYR A 21 1.18 -3.03 -5.35
N LEU A 22 1.10 -3.59 -4.14
CA LEU A 22 0.88 -5.02 -3.99
C LEU A 22 -0.51 -5.44 -4.46
N VAL A 23 -1.51 -4.61 -4.20
CA VAL A 23 -2.86 -4.87 -4.70
C VAL A 23 -2.84 -4.95 -6.23
N GLY A 24 -2.18 -4.00 -6.87
CA GLY A 24 -2.08 -4.00 -8.32
C GLY A 24 -1.27 -5.15 -8.86
N LYS A 25 -0.15 -5.47 -8.19
CA LYS A 25 0.71 -6.54 -8.62
C LYS A 25 -0.02 -7.89 -8.61
N ASN A 26 -0.91 -8.07 -7.65
CA ASN A 26 -1.65 -9.31 -7.52
C ASN A 26 -3.01 -9.27 -8.20
N LYS A 27 -3.27 -8.21 -8.93
CA LYS A 27 -4.52 -8.03 -9.65
C LYS A 27 -5.74 -8.16 -8.75
N MET A 28 -5.62 -7.67 -7.54
CA MET A 28 -6.72 -7.68 -6.60
C MET A 28 -7.66 -6.53 -6.87
N ASN A 29 -8.94 -6.73 -6.59
CA ASN A 29 -9.91 -5.65 -6.68
C ASN A 29 -9.85 -4.85 -5.40
N LEU A 30 -9.71 -3.54 -5.51
CA LEU A 30 -9.59 -2.66 -4.35
C LEU A 30 -10.81 -2.76 -3.43
N TYR A 31 -11.95 -3.14 -3.98
CA TYR A 31 -13.16 -3.26 -3.20
C TYR A 31 -13.40 -4.70 -2.71
N ASP A 32 -12.48 -5.61 -3.02
CA ASP A 32 -12.61 -6.99 -2.58
C ASP A 32 -11.21 -7.56 -2.40
N ILE A 33 -10.49 -7.02 -1.43
CA ILE A 33 -9.10 -7.36 -1.22
C ILE A 33 -8.98 -8.62 -0.38
N ASN A 34 -8.08 -9.51 -0.78
CA ASN A 34 -7.71 -10.63 0.07
C ASN A 34 -6.72 -10.10 1.10
N ILE A 35 -7.23 -9.69 2.23
CA ILE A 35 -6.43 -9.03 3.26
C ILE A 35 -5.31 -9.92 3.79
N MET A 36 -5.57 -11.21 3.99
CA MET A 36 -4.52 -12.10 4.52
C MET A 36 -3.34 -12.19 3.56
N ALA A 37 -3.62 -12.31 2.27
CA ALA A 37 -2.54 -12.37 1.30
C ALA A 37 -1.77 -11.06 1.25
N LEU A 38 -2.48 -9.95 1.36
CA LEU A 38 -1.84 -8.64 1.34
C LEU A 38 -0.94 -8.45 2.55
N ILE A 39 -1.40 -8.87 3.73
CA ILE A 39 -0.60 -8.79 4.94
C ILE A 39 0.67 -9.60 4.79
N GLU A 40 0.55 -10.82 4.28
CA GLU A 40 1.71 -11.68 4.14
C GLU A 40 2.72 -11.12 3.16
N GLN A 41 2.25 -10.56 2.06
CA GLN A 41 3.15 -10.00 1.08
C GLN A 41 3.82 -8.74 1.56
N TYR A 42 3.08 -7.89 2.28
CA TYR A 42 3.67 -6.68 2.80
C TYR A 42 4.76 -7.00 3.84
N THR A 43 4.44 -7.88 4.78
CA THR A 43 5.41 -8.20 5.82
C THR A 43 6.63 -8.93 5.25
N ALA A 44 6.43 -9.75 4.22
CA ALA A 44 7.54 -10.41 3.56
C ALA A 44 8.43 -9.39 2.85
N ALA A 45 7.83 -8.40 2.21
CA ALA A 45 8.59 -7.37 1.51
C ALA A 45 9.44 -6.56 2.49
N ILE A 46 8.85 -6.17 3.63
CA ILE A 46 9.59 -5.41 4.63
C ILE A 46 10.74 -6.24 5.20
N ARG A 47 10.48 -7.51 5.49
CA ARG A 47 11.51 -8.38 6.02
C ARG A 47 12.67 -8.54 5.04
N GLU A 48 12.36 -8.68 3.76
CA GLU A 48 13.37 -8.83 2.75
C GLU A 48 14.22 -7.57 2.62
N MET A 49 13.60 -6.40 2.68
CA MET A 49 14.34 -5.15 2.66
C MET A 49 15.26 -5.03 3.85
N GLN A 50 14.82 -5.46 5.02
CA GLN A 50 15.66 -5.43 6.20
C GLN A 50 16.83 -6.40 6.08
N GLN A 51 16.62 -7.56 5.49
CA GLN A 51 17.68 -8.53 5.29
C GLN A 51 18.73 -8.01 4.33
N ASP A 52 18.33 -7.21 3.37
CA ASP A 52 19.25 -6.61 2.42
C ASP A 52 19.91 -5.36 2.98
N ARG A 53 19.74 -5.12 4.26
CA ARG A 53 20.33 -3.98 4.96
C ARG A 53 19.87 -2.64 4.44
N MET A 54 18.68 -2.61 3.88
CA MET A 54 18.10 -1.36 3.47
C MET A 54 17.49 -0.70 4.67
N GLU A 55 17.58 0.60 4.72
CA GLU A 55 16.94 1.33 5.80
C GLU A 55 15.46 1.40 5.51
N VAL A 56 14.67 0.96 6.46
CA VAL A 56 13.22 1.00 6.31
C VAL A 56 12.70 2.01 7.32
N SER A 57 11.97 3.01 6.83
CA SER A 57 11.49 4.06 7.72
C SER A 57 10.50 3.51 8.74
N SER A 58 10.36 4.23 9.85
CA SER A 58 9.50 3.77 10.93
C SER A 58 8.05 3.64 10.49
N GLU A 59 7.61 4.47 9.55
CA GLU A 59 6.24 4.39 9.08
C GLU A 59 5.93 3.04 8.46
N PHE A 60 6.86 2.48 7.70
CA PHE A 60 6.67 1.17 7.08
C PHE A 60 6.68 0.07 8.13
N ILE A 61 7.52 0.21 9.15
CA ILE A 61 7.59 -0.77 10.21
C ILE A 61 6.35 -0.70 11.09
N ASP A 62 5.85 0.50 11.35
CA ASP A 62 4.61 0.66 12.11
C ASP A 62 3.45 0.00 11.40
N MET A 63 3.37 0.16 10.08
CA MET A 63 2.32 -0.48 9.31
C MET A 63 2.47 -2.00 9.37
N ALA A 64 3.70 -2.52 9.30
CA ALA A 64 3.90 -3.96 9.39
C ALA A 64 3.39 -4.49 10.73
N ALA A 65 3.67 -3.78 11.81
CA ALA A 65 3.19 -4.19 13.14
C ALA A 65 1.67 -4.16 13.19
N HIS A 66 1.07 -3.13 12.62
CA HIS A 66 -0.38 -3.02 12.57
C HIS A 66 -1.01 -4.18 11.79
N LEU A 67 -0.39 -4.54 10.67
CA LEU A 67 -0.90 -5.65 9.85
C LEU A 67 -0.75 -7.00 10.56
N VAL A 68 0.33 -7.18 11.31
CA VAL A 68 0.50 -8.40 12.09
C VAL A 68 -0.59 -8.50 13.16
N GLN A 69 -0.89 -7.38 13.78
CA GLN A 69 -1.94 -7.34 14.79
C GLN A 69 -3.30 -7.66 14.14
N MET A 70 -3.55 -7.11 12.96
CA MET A 70 -4.76 -7.38 12.23
C MET A 70 -4.85 -8.86 11.85
N LYS A 71 -3.74 -9.46 11.43
CA LYS A 71 -3.73 -10.86 11.09
C LYS A 71 -4.14 -11.71 12.28
N SER A 72 -3.61 -11.38 13.46
CA SER A 72 -3.98 -12.10 14.67
C SER A 72 -5.47 -12.01 14.94
N ALA A 73 -6.03 -10.82 14.77
CA ALA A 73 -7.46 -10.63 15.00
C ALA A 73 -8.29 -11.41 13.97
N LEU A 74 -7.83 -11.43 12.73
CA LEU A 74 -8.55 -12.14 11.67
C LEU A 74 -8.57 -13.65 11.87
N LEU A 75 -7.62 -14.18 12.62
CA LEU A 75 -7.60 -15.60 12.90
C LEU A 75 -8.58 -16.01 13.99
N LEU A 76 -9.11 -15.04 14.70
CA LEU A 76 -10.09 -15.33 15.74
C LEU A 76 -11.48 -15.43 15.12
N PRO A 77 -12.28 -16.42 15.50
CA PRO A 77 -13.61 -16.54 14.93
C PRO A 77 -14.51 -15.40 15.40
N ARG A 78 -15.24 -14.85 14.46
CA ARG A 78 -16.26 -13.83 14.76
C ARG A 78 -15.70 -12.63 15.52
N SER A 79 -14.60 -12.09 15.05
CA SER A 79 -14.02 -10.93 15.71
C SER A 79 -14.56 -9.64 15.08
N PRO A 80 -15.37 -8.88 15.80
CA PRO A 80 -15.83 -7.58 15.26
C PRO A 80 -14.68 -6.62 15.06
N GLU A 81 -13.64 -6.74 15.90
CA GLU A 81 -12.48 -5.87 15.77
C GLU A 81 -11.75 -6.14 14.48
N ALA A 82 -11.62 -7.42 14.09
CA ALA A 82 -10.95 -7.76 12.85
C ALA A 82 -11.71 -7.18 11.66
N GLU A 83 -13.02 -7.26 11.67
CA GLU A 83 -13.82 -6.70 10.59
C GLU A 83 -13.70 -5.19 10.52
N ARG A 84 -13.63 -4.53 11.66
CA ARG A 84 -13.46 -3.09 11.70
C ARG A 84 -12.09 -2.70 11.18
N MET A 85 -11.04 -3.39 11.59
CA MET A 85 -9.68 -3.11 11.14
C MET A 85 -9.57 -3.31 9.63
N LYS A 86 -10.18 -4.38 9.13
CA LYS A 86 -10.16 -4.65 7.70
C LYS A 86 -10.87 -3.56 6.92
N ALA A 87 -12.03 -3.14 7.40
CA ALA A 87 -12.79 -2.09 6.74
C ALA A 87 -12.04 -0.75 6.76
N GLU A 88 -11.39 -0.45 7.86
CA GLU A 88 -10.63 0.78 7.97
C GLU A 88 -9.46 0.79 7.00
N LEU A 89 -8.73 -0.30 6.91
CA LEU A 89 -7.59 -0.36 6.01
C LEU A 89 -8.04 -0.27 4.55
N THR A 90 -9.08 -1.01 4.20
CA THR A 90 -9.61 -0.98 2.84
C THR A 90 -10.08 0.44 2.49
N GLY A 91 -10.76 1.10 3.43
CA GLY A 91 -11.21 2.47 3.21
C GLY A 91 -10.04 3.43 3.00
N ARG A 92 -8.99 3.27 3.78
CA ARG A 92 -7.81 4.11 3.63
C ARG A 92 -7.13 3.89 2.27
N LEU A 93 -7.08 2.65 1.81
CA LEU A 93 -6.49 2.35 0.51
C LEU A 93 -7.31 2.94 -0.63
N ILE A 94 -8.62 2.84 -0.54
CA ILE A 94 -9.51 3.41 -1.55
C ILE A 94 -9.34 4.92 -1.59
N GLU A 95 -9.32 5.55 -0.42
CA GLU A 95 -9.18 6.99 -0.33
C GLU A 95 -7.82 7.44 -0.86
N TYR A 96 -6.77 6.73 -0.50
CA TYR A 96 -5.44 7.08 -0.96
C TYR A 96 -5.32 6.92 -2.48
N SER A 97 -5.90 5.86 -3.01
CA SER A 97 -5.90 5.62 -4.45
C SER A 97 -6.61 6.75 -5.19
N ALA A 98 -7.76 7.18 -4.66
CA ALA A 98 -8.50 8.27 -5.27
C ALA A 98 -7.71 9.57 -5.21
N CYS A 99 -7.04 9.84 -4.11
CA CYS A 99 -6.22 11.04 -3.97
C CYS A 99 -5.06 11.04 -4.96
N LYS A 100 -4.43 9.90 -5.14
CA LYS A 100 -3.33 9.81 -6.10
C LYS A 100 -3.82 10.06 -7.51
N GLU A 101 -4.98 9.54 -7.85
CA GLU A 101 -5.53 9.73 -9.17
C GLU A 101 -5.88 11.19 -9.43
N VAL A 102 -6.49 11.84 -8.45
CA VAL A 102 -6.82 13.26 -8.57
C VAL A 102 -5.54 14.08 -8.70
N ALA A 103 -4.52 13.78 -7.91
CA ALA A 103 -3.27 14.52 -8.00
C ALA A 103 -2.63 14.36 -9.37
N ALA A 104 -2.68 13.15 -9.94
CA ALA A 104 -2.14 12.92 -11.26
C ALA A 104 -2.90 13.71 -12.31
N GLN A 105 -4.23 13.76 -12.20
CA GLN A 105 -5.04 14.51 -13.14
C GLN A 105 -4.79 16.01 -13.04
N LEU A 106 -4.67 16.50 -11.82
CA LEU A 106 -4.39 17.92 -11.62
C LEU A 106 -3.01 18.29 -12.16
N GLY A 107 -2.03 17.44 -11.95
CA GLY A 107 -0.72 17.67 -12.48
C GLY A 107 -0.71 17.71 -14.00
N SER A 108 -1.46 16.81 -14.62
CA SER A 108 -1.57 16.78 -16.07
C SER A 108 -2.25 18.03 -16.59
N ARG A 109 -3.34 18.44 -15.95
CA ARG A 109 -4.05 19.65 -16.35
C ARG A 109 -3.20 20.90 -16.19
N ALA A 110 -2.45 20.96 -15.10
CA ALA A 110 -1.59 22.10 -14.86
C ALA A 110 -0.53 22.21 -15.95
N ARG A 111 0.02 21.08 -16.37
CA ARG A 111 1.02 21.07 -17.43
C ARG A 111 0.40 21.51 -18.76
N ASP A 112 -0.80 21.04 -19.06
CA ASP A 112 -1.46 21.42 -20.29
C ASP A 112 -1.76 22.91 -20.32
N LEU A 113 -2.24 23.46 -19.21
CA LEU A 113 -2.50 24.88 -19.12
C LEU A 113 -1.23 25.70 -19.26
N TYR A 114 -0.16 25.25 -18.63
CA TYR A 114 1.10 25.97 -18.70
C TYR A 114 1.64 25.97 -20.12
N THR A 115 1.53 24.84 -20.81
CA THR A 115 2.00 24.73 -22.18
C THR A 115 1.18 25.65 -23.09
N ALA A 116 -0.12 25.67 -22.92
CA ALA A 116 -0.96 26.55 -23.72
C ALA A 116 -0.66 28.03 -23.47
N ALA A 117 -0.37 28.37 -22.24
CA ALA A 117 -0.09 29.75 -21.90
C ALA A 117 1.23 30.24 -22.51
N ARG A 118 2.14 29.34 -22.80
CA ARG A 118 3.42 29.74 -23.34
C ARG A 118 3.36 30.05 -24.83
N GLU A 119 2.31 29.62 -25.48
CA GLU A 119 2.14 29.94 -26.87
C GLU A 119 1.43 31.24 -27.01
#